data_435cc2bf759d2d23575c2886278eb549
#
_entry.id   435cc2bf759d2d23575c2886278eb549
#
_cell.length_a   1.000
_cell.length_b   1.000
_cell.length_c   1.000
_cell.angle_alpha   90.00
_cell.angle_beta   90.00
_cell.angle_gamma   90.00
#
_symmetry.space_group_name_H-M   'P 1'
#
loop_
_entity.id
_entity.type
_entity.pdbx_description
1 polymer ?
#
loop_
_entity_poly.entity_id
_entity_poly.type
_entity_poly.pdbx_seq_one_letter_code
_entity_poly.pdbx_strand_id
1 'polypeptide(L)'
;MSRISLRSPFLIFFLMVSFNSVGMWTEIPQINSNGQTVFIDFNKIEEKSDSYVYWWMMISDTKASEKVYVQTDCELESINRLQIDLYSKPFGVGEVVQVQPEESWTYPSTDSTLYRFVEVVCEMAKVSPEQRQQSITNLLMSLEYKRKIDELSEK
;
A
#
# COMPACT_ATOMS: atom_id res chain seq x y z
N MET A 1 -19.09 58.16 36.68
CA MET A 1 -19.76 57.19 35.77
C MET A 1 -18.73 56.64 34.86
N SER A 2 -18.17 55.51 35.20
CA SER A 2 -17.07 54.89 34.48
C SER A 2 -17.56 53.56 33.90
N ARG A 3 -17.61 53.44 32.56
CA ARG A 3 -18.01 52.23 31.86
C ARG A 3 -16.76 51.38 31.57
N ILE A 4 -16.63 50.27 32.24
CA ILE A 4 -15.64 49.25 32.00
C ILE A 4 -16.14 48.39 30.85
N SER A 5 -15.49 48.51 29.68
CA SER A 5 -15.74 47.64 28.50
C SER A 5 -14.90 46.39 28.65
N LEU A 6 -15.53 45.29 28.98
CA LEU A 6 -14.88 43.97 29.01
C LEU A 6 -14.77 43.44 27.57
N ARG A 7 -13.60 43.58 26.93
CA ARG A 7 -13.28 42.90 25.68
C ARG A 7 -12.71 41.54 26.04
N SER A 8 -13.53 40.52 25.90
CA SER A 8 -13.11 39.12 26.00
C SER A 8 -12.32 38.75 24.74
N PRO A 9 -11.08 38.32 24.85
CA PRO A 9 -10.40 37.72 23.71
C PRO A 9 -10.90 36.30 23.56
N PHE A 10 -11.68 36.06 22.53
CA PHE A 10 -12.06 34.72 22.09
C PHE A 10 -10.79 34.02 21.60
N LEU A 11 -10.20 33.23 22.50
CA LEU A 11 -9.05 32.37 22.18
C LEU A 11 -9.58 31.22 21.34
N ILE A 12 -9.51 31.37 20.02
CA ILE A 12 -9.79 30.28 19.08
C ILE A 12 -8.63 29.29 19.19
N PHE A 13 -8.86 28.27 19.99
CA PHE A 13 -7.97 27.11 20.08
C PHE A 13 -8.13 26.33 18.77
N PHE A 14 -7.26 26.63 17.80
CA PHE A 14 -7.11 25.82 16.60
C PHE A 14 -6.55 24.46 17.02
N LEU A 15 -7.44 23.50 17.27
CA LEU A 15 -7.10 22.08 17.34
C LEU A 15 -6.53 21.71 15.98
N MET A 16 -5.21 21.75 15.86
CA MET A 16 -4.50 21.08 14.79
C MET A 16 -4.73 19.58 14.98
N VAL A 17 -5.78 19.07 14.37
CA VAL A 17 -5.95 17.64 14.17
C VAL A 17 -4.87 17.24 13.19
N SER A 18 -3.75 16.77 13.73
CA SER A 18 -2.76 16.07 12.93
C SER A 18 -3.44 14.84 12.36
N PHE A 19 -3.88 14.91 11.12
CA PHE A 19 -4.21 13.73 10.35
C PHE A 19 -2.91 12.95 10.22
N ASN A 20 -2.67 12.05 11.18
CA ASN A 20 -1.72 10.98 10.94
C ASN A 20 -2.24 10.27 9.69
N SER A 21 -1.53 10.41 8.60
CA SER A 21 -1.72 9.65 7.38
C SER A 21 -1.50 8.17 7.74
N VAL A 22 -2.53 7.54 8.25
CA VAL A 22 -2.59 6.08 8.34
C VAL A 22 -2.49 5.62 6.90
N GLY A 23 -1.41 4.94 6.55
CA GLY A 23 -1.21 4.41 5.20
C GLY A 23 -2.48 3.71 4.75
N MET A 24 -2.98 4.08 3.58
CA MET A 24 -4.24 3.53 3.07
C MET A 24 -3.91 2.20 2.40
N TRP A 25 -3.76 1.17 3.25
CA TRP A 25 -3.52 -0.20 2.81
C TRP A 25 -4.74 -0.72 2.06
N THR A 26 -4.54 -1.05 0.80
CA THR A 26 -5.57 -1.62 -0.06
C THR A 26 -5.33 -3.11 -0.19
N GLU A 27 -6.29 -3.91 0.24
CA GLU A 27 -6.27 -5.35 0.06
C GLU A 27 -6.35 -5.70 -1.43
N ILE A 28 -5.46 -6.60 -1.86
CA ILE A 28 -5.48 -7.13 -3.22
C ILE A 28 -6.17 -8.49 -3.18
N PRO A 29 -7.40 -8.60 -3.69
CA PRO A 29 -8.12 -9.86 -3.71
C PRO A 29 -7.42 -10.89 -4.60
N GLN A 30 -7.57 -12.18 -4.26
CA GLN A 30 -7.09 -13.36 -5.01
C GLN A 30 -5.65 -13.84 -4.76
N ILE A 31 -4.95 -13.33 -3.73
CA ILE A 31 -3.59 -13.80 -3.46
C ILE A 31 -3.55 -14.78 -2.30
N ASN A 32 -4.71 -15.24 -1.85
CA ASN A 32 -4.85 -16.10 -0.68
C ASN A 32 -4.69 -17.60 -1.02
N SER A 33 -3.50 -18.03 -1.43
CA SER A 33 -3.24 -19.46 -1.58
C SER A 33 -2.97 -20.20 -0.26
N ASN A 34 -2.62 -19.49 0.83
CA ASN A 34 -2.18 -20.08 2.10
C ASN A 34 -2.76 -19.37 3.35
N GLY A 35 -3.93 -18.73 3.24
CA GLY A 35 -4.51 -17.96 4.36
C GLY A 35 -3.78 -16.64 4.65
N GLN A 36 -2.98 -16.16 3.71
CA GLN A 36 -2.33 -14.86 3.75
C GLN A 36 -3.13 -13.85 2.96
N THR A 37 -3.20 -12.61 3.44
CA THR A 37 -3.78 -11.47 2.74
C THR A 37 -2.68 -10.48 2.39
N VAL A 38 -2.69 -9.97 1.17
CA VAL A 38 -1.71 -9.00 0.71
C VAL A 38 -2.35 -7.63 0.53
N PHE A 39 -1.63 -6.61 0.95
CA PHE A 39 -2.03 -5.20 0.87
C PHE A 39 -0.92 -4.40 0.20
N ILE A 40 -1.32 -3.36 -0.54
CA ILE A 40 -0.40 -2.36 -1.10
C ILE A 40 -0.79 -0.98 -0.57
N ASP A 41 0.19 -0.17 -0.18
CA ASP A 41 -0.01 1.25 0.11
C ASP A 41 0.17 2.08 -1.15
N PHE A 42 -0.89 2.22 -1.92
CA PHE A 42 -0.88 2.97 -3.18
C PHE A 42 -0.61 4.47 -3.01
N ASN A 43 -0.83 5.03 -1.82
CA ASN A 43 -0.55 6.45 -1.57
C ASN A 43 0.95 6.72 -1.41
N LYS A 44 1.74 5.68 -1.16
CA LYS A 44 3.19 5.76 -0.99
C LYS A 44 3.96 5.15 -2.16
N ILE A 45 3.37 5.12 -3.33
CA ILE A 45 4.10 4.80 -4.55
C ILE A 45 4.87 6.06 -4.97
N GLU A 46 6.18 5.94 -5.05
CA GLU A 46 7.11 7.01 -5.44
C GLU A 46 7.90 6.60 -6.68
N GLU A 47 7.76 7.35 -7.76
CA GLU A 47 8.66 7.28 -8.91
C GLU A 47 9.88 8.16 -8.65
N LYS A 48 11.09 7.59 -8.67
CA LYS A 48 12.33 8.34 -8.42
C LYS A 48 13.20 8.52 -9.65
N SER A 49 12.92 7.78 -10.71
CA SER A 49 13.57 7.90 -12.03
C SER A 49 12.67 7.22 -13.05
N ASP A 50 12.97 7.37 -14.32
CA ASP A 50 12.12 6.93 -15.45
C ASP A 50 11.67 5.46 -15.41
N SER A 51 12.37 4.59 -14.67
CA SER A 51 12.04 3.17 -14.56
C SER A 51 11.89 2.64 -13.13
N TYR A 52 12.37 3.37 -12.11
CA TYR A 52 12.37 2.87 -10.73
C TYR A 52 11.20 3.41 -9.92
N VAL A 53 10.39 2.48 -9.37
CA VAL A 53 9.25 2.76 -8.51
C VAL A 53 9.49 2.14 -7.13
N TYR A 54 9.21 2.92 -6.08
CA TYR A 54 9.35 2.51 -4.68
C TYR A 54 7.99 2.46 -4.02
N TRP A 55 7.72 1.40 -3.28
CA TRP A 55 6.39 1.17 -2.68
C TRP A 55 6.45 0.22 -1.49
N TRP A 56 5.35 0.17 -0.76
CA TRP A 56 5.20 -0.72 0.38
C TRP A 56 4.14 -1.79 0.11
N MET A 57 4.48 -3.02 0.46
CA MET A 57 3.59 -4.17 0.50
C MET A 57 3.47 -4.65 1.95
N MET A 58 2.31 -5.17 2.34
CA MET A 58 2.12 -5.88 3.59
C MET A 58 1.51 -7.25 3.31
N ILE A 59 2.11 -8.28 3.89
CA ILE A 59 1.58 -9.64 3.88
C ILE A 59 1.16 -9.96 5.31
N SER A 60 -0.08 -10.37 5.51
CA SER A 60 -0.64 -10.66 6.83
C SER A 60 -1.35 -12.01 6.83
N ASP A 61 -1.08 -12.81 7.84
CA ASP A 61 -1.86 -14.01 8.16
C ASP A 61 -2.63 -13.83 9.48
N THR A 62 -3.15 -14.91 10.04
CA THR A 62 -3.92 -14.91 11.29
C THR A 62 -3.06 -14.72 12.54
N LYS A 63 -1.74 -14.76 12.44
CA LYS A 63 -0.80 -14.75 13.59
C LYS A 63 0.16 -13.58 13.55
N ALA A 64 0.67 -13.24 12.36
CA ALA A 64 1.74 -12.28 12.18
C ALA A 64 1.55 -11.49 10.88
N SER A 65 2.42 -10.54 10.63
CA SER A 65 2.49 -9.82 9.37
C SER A 65 3.90 -9.33 9.08
N GLU A 66 4.16 -9.05 7.82
CA GLU A 66 5.37 -8.39 7.38
C GLU A 66 5.04 -7.19 6.49
N LYS A 67 5.80 -6.12 6.62
CA LYS A 67 5.81 -5.00 5.67
C LYS A 67 7.13 -5.02 4.94
N VAL A 68 7.06 -4.93 3.62
CA VAL A 68 8.22 -4.98 2.75
C VAL A 68 8.30 -3.69 1.95
N TYR A 69 9.43 -2.99 2.07
CA TYR A 69 9.74 -1.86 1.19
C TYR A 69 10.42 -2.40 -0.06
N VAL A 70 9.83 -2.11 -1.20
CA VAL A 70 10.19 -2.70 -2.49
C VAL A 70 10.62 -1.60 -3.45
N GLN A 71 11.69 -1.86 -4.17
CA GLN A 71 12.09 -1.16 -5.39
C GLN A 71 11.72 -2.04 -6.57
N THR A 72 11.03 -1.46 -7.55
CA THR A 72 10.66 -2.14 -8.79
C THR A 72 11.33 -1.44 -9.96
N ASP A 73 11.96 -2.18 -10.83
CA ASP A 73 12.38 -1.72 -12.16
C ASP A 73 11.24 -2.06 -13.14
N CYS A 74 10.54 -1.04 -13.61
CA CYS A 74 9.39 -1.21 -14.50
C CYS A 74 9.78 -1.53 -15.93
N GLU A 75 11.03 -1.28 -16.33
CA GLU A 75 11.54 -1.64 -17.66
C GLU A 75 11.96 -3.11 -17.70
N LEU A 76 12.64 -3.58 -16.65
CA LEU A 76 13.11 -4.96 -16.53
C LEU A 76 12.11 -5.89 -15.83
N GLU A 77 10.98 -5.37 -15.38
CA GLU A 77 9.91 -6.10 -14.66
C GLU A 77 10.45 -6.90 -13.47
N SER A 78 11.34 -6.29 -12.71
CA SER A 78 12.04 -6.92 -11.58
C SER A 78 11.88 -6.16 -10.29
N ILE A 79 12.07 -6.86 -9.18
CA ILE A 79 11.97 -6.28 -7.84
C ILE A 79 13.23 -6.51 -7.02
N ASN A 80 13.51 -5.56 -6.14
CA ASN A 80 14.49 -5.66 -5.08
C ASN A 80 13.82 -5.29 -3.75
N ARG A 81 13.99 -6.12 -2.71
CA ARG A 81 13.49 -5.83 -1.36
C ARG A 81 14.52 -5.02 -0.62
N LEU A 82 14.14 -3.83 -0.18
CA LEU A 82 15.04 -2.90 0.48
C LEU A 82 14.99 -2.99 2.02
N GLN A 83 13.83 -3.36 2.56
CA GLN A 83 13.60 -3.47 4.00
C GLN A 83 12.44 -4.43 4.26
N ILE A 84 12.51 -5.16 5.36
CA ILE A 84 11.44 -6.02 5.85
C ILE A 84 11.21 -5.71 7.32
N ASP A 85 9.99 -5.35 7.68
CA ASP A 85 9.53 -5.15 9.04
C ASP A 85 8.62 -6.32 9.43
N LEU A 86 9.08 -7.18 10.33
CA LEU A 86 8.35 -8.34 10.85
C LEU A 86 7.55 -7.94 12.10
N TYR A 87 6.25 -8.14 12.08
CA TYR A 87 5.34 -7.82 13.19
C TYR A 87 4.83 -9.08 13.87
N SER A 88 4.78 -9.05 15.20
CA SER A 88 4.33 -10.18 16.02
C SER A 88 2.82 -10.44 15.97
N LYS A 89 2.06 -9.58 15.28
CA LYS A 89 0.60 -9.68 15.11
C LYS A 89 0.19 -9.34 13.68
N PRO A 90 -1.02 -9.71 13.25
CA PRO A 90 -1.58 -9.33 11.95
C PRO A 90 -1.64 -7.82 11.74
N PHE A 91 -1.70 -7.41 10.47
CA PHE A 91 -1.95 -6.04 9.99
C PHE A 91 -0.92 -5.00 10.47
N GLY A 92 0.33 -5.38 10.65
CA GLY A 92 1.41 -4.48 11.05
C GLY A 92 1.27 -3.99 12.50
N VAL A 93 0.74 -4.81 13.38
CA VAL A 93 0.52 -4.52 14.80
C VAL A 93 1.48 -5.33 15.67
N GLY A 94 1.75 -4.84 16.88
CA GLY A 94 2.58 -5.51 17.88
C GLY A 94 4.05 -5.11 17.81
N GLU A 95 4.91 -5.97 18.34
CA GLU A 95 6.34 -5.78 18.30
C GLU A 95 6.86 -5.91 16.88
N VAL A 96 7.84 -5.10 16.54
CA VAL A 96 8.45 -5.08 15.20
C VAL A 96 9.94 -5.39 15.28
N VAL A 97 10.38 -6.24 14.37
CA VAL A 97 11.80 -6.50 14.11
C VAL A 97 12.09 -6.13 12.67
N GLN A 98 12.99 -5.18 12.48
CA GLN A 98 13.44 -4.77 11.16
C GLN A 98 14.57 -5.66 10.69
N VAL A 99 14.44 -6.15 9.46
CA VAL A 99 15.46 -6.98 8.81
C VAL A 99 15.89 -6.26 7.52
N GLN A 100 17.21 -6.18 7.32
CA GLN A 100 17.79 -5.72 6.07
C GLN A 100 18.03 -6.94 5.19
N PRO A 101 17.27 -7.13 4.11
CA PRO A 101 17.52 -8.25 3.19
C PRO A 101 18.83 -8.04 2.42
N GLU A 102 19.39 -9.12 1.91
CA GLU A 102 20.47 -9.01 0.93
C GLU A 102 19.97 -8.35 -0.35
N GLU A 103 20.76 -7.44 -0.89
CA GLU A 103 20.41 -6.78 -2.16
C GLU A 103 20.42 -7.81 -3.29
N SER A 104 19.25 -8.09 -3.84
CA SER A 104 19.05 -9.11 -4.86
C SER A 104 17.83 -8.80 -5.71
N TRP A 105 18.05 -8.66 -7.01
CA TRP A 105 16.98 -8.52 -7.99
C TRP A 105 16.31 -9.86 -8.27
N THR A 106 14.99 -9.86 -8.14
CA THR A 106 14.15 -11.02 -8.47
C THR A 106 13.34 -10.69 -9.73
N TYR A 107 13.36 -11.61 -10.68
CA TYR A 107 12.61 -11.52 -11.94
C TYR A 107 11.42 -12.47 -11.83
N PRO A 108 10.22 -11.97 -11.49
CA PRO A 108 9.07 -12.83 -11.31
C PRO A 108 8.60 -13.42 -12.64
N SER A 109 8.14 -14.66 -12.61
CA SER A 109 7.53 -15.30 -13.77
C SER A 109 6.22 -14.59 -14.15
N THR A 110 5.93 -14.44 -15.43
CA THR A 110 4.78 -13.68 -15.96
C THR A 110 3.42 -14.25 -15.55
N ASP A 111 3.36 -15.50 -15.14
CA ASP A 111 2.16 -16.16 -14.58
C ASP A 111 2.07 -16.05 -13.05
N SER A 112 3.09 -15.48 -12.40
CA SER A 112 3.14 -15.35 -10.94
C SER A 112 2.30 -14.16 -10.43
N THR A 113 1.83 -14.30 -9.21
CA THR A 113 1.18 -13.22 -8.48
C THR A 113 2.09 -11.99 -8.30
N LEU A 114 3.38 -12.23 -8.07
CA LEU A 114 4.34 -11.15 -7.87
C LEU A 114 4.52 -10.30 -9.13
N TYR A 115 4.49 -10.94 -10.32
CA TYR A 115 4.50 -10.22 -11.59
C TYR A 115 3.29 -9.28 -11.72
N ARG A 116 2.10 -9.73 -11.31
CA ARG A 116 0.89 -8.90 -11.29
C ARG A 116 1.04 -7.65 -10.43
N PHE A 117 1.75 -7.75 -9.31
CA PHE A 117 2.06 -6.57 -8.50
C PHE A 117 2.98 -5.60 -9.22
N VAL A 118 4.00 -6.09 -9.91
CA VAL A 118 4.89 -5.27 -10.73
C VAL A 118 4.08 -4.47 -11.76
N GLU A 119 3.22 -5.14 -12.53
CA GLU A 119 2.35 -4.48 -13.51
C GLU A 119 1.50 -3.38 -12.87
N VAL A 120 0.77 -3.71 -11.79
CA VAL A 120 -0.13 -2.77 -11.12
C VAL A 120 0.62 -1.58 -10.56
N VAL A 121 1.74 -1.79 -9.90
CA VAL A 121 2.52 -0.71 -9.27
C VAL A 121 3.13 0.21 -10.34
N CYS A 122 3.65 -0.35 -11.43
CA CYS A 122 4.20 0.43 -12.52
C CYS A 122 3.12 1.26 -13.24
N GLU A 123 1.93 0.73 -13.42
CA GLU A 123 0.80 1.50 -13.97
C GLU A 123 0.33 2.60 -13.01
N MET A 124 0.24 2.29 -11.71
CA MET A 124 -0.17 3.28 -10.70
C MET A 124 0.88 4.39 -10.49
N ALA A 125 2.15 4.13 -10.76
CA ALA A 125 3.19 5.15 -10.69
C ALA A 125 3.00 6.25 -11.76
N LYS A 126 2.49 5.88 -12.94
CA LYS A 126 2.20 6.83 -14.05
C LYS A 126 1.00 7.74 -13.79
N VAL A 127 0.19 7.41 -12.79
CA VAL A 127 -1.04 8.14 -12.46
C VAL A 127 -0.79 9.13 -11.33
N SER A 128 -1.29 10.37 -11.47
CA SER A 128 -1.13 11.37 -10.40
C SER A 128 -1.76 10.89 -9.08
N PRO A 129 -1.26 11.32 -7.92
CA PRO A 129 -1.80 10.90 -6.61
C PRO A 129 -3.31 11.13 -6.48
N GLU A 130 -3.84 12.23 -7.05
CA GLU A 130 -5.25 12.59 -6.99
C GLU A 130 -6.13 11.64 -7.83
N GLN A 131 -5.62 11.19 -8.97
CA GLN A 131 -6.31 10.26 -9.87
C GLN A 131 -6.15 8.80 -9.44
N ARG A 132 -5.12 8.50 -8.64
CA ARG A 132 -4.75 7.14 -8.24
C ARG A 132 -5.86 6.42 -7.50
N GLN A 133 -6.58 7.13 -6.62
CA GLN A 133 -7.70 6.55 -5.87
C GLN A 133 -8.83 6.04 -6.79
N GLN A 134 -9.18 6.79 -7.84
CA GLN A 134 -10.18 6.35 -8.81
C GLN A 134 -9.68 5.15 -9.62
N SER A 135 -8.41 5.16 -10.02
CA SER A 135 -7.79 4.06 -10.76
C SER A 135 -7.74 2.77 -9.94
N ILE A 136 -7.42 2.86 -8.65
CA ILE A 136 -7.45 1.73 -7.72
C ILE A 136 -8.87 1.16 -7.61
N THR A 137 -9.87 2.02 -7.42
CA THR A 137 -11.26 1.59 -7.33
C THR A 137 -11.70 0.84 -8.58
N ASN A 138 -11.37 1.35 -9.76
CA ASN A 138 -11.68 0.70 -11.04
C ASN A 138 -10.96 -0.66 -11.17
N LEU A 139 -9.69 -0.72 -10.77
CA LEU A 139 -8.92 -1.96 -10.76
C LEU A 139 -9.55 -3.02 -9.87
N LEU A 140 -9.87 -2.68 -8.62
CA LEU A 140 -10.48 -3.61 -7.67
C LEU A 140 -11.83 -4.14 -8.15
N MET A 141 -12.67 -3.27 -8.72
CA MET A 141 -13.94 -3.67 -9.33
C MET A 141 -13.74 -4.66 -10.50
N SER A 142 -12.73 -4.42 -11.33
CA SER A 142 -12.41 -5.31 -12.46
C SER A 142 -11.94 -6.69 -12.01
N LEU A 143 -11.12 -6.73 -10.95
CA LEU A 143 -10.63 -7.98 -10.35
C LEU A 143 -11.77 -8.78 -9.69
N GLU A 144 -12.66 -8.10 -8.98
CA GLU A 144 -13.83 -8.75 -8.37
C GLU A 144 -14.80 -9.29 -9.42
N TYR A 145 -15.03 -8.54 -10.49
CA TYR A 145 -15.87 -8.99 -11.60
C TYR A 145 -15.29 -10.24 -12.26
N LYS A 146 -13.98 -10.26 -12.54
CA LYS A 146 -13.30 -11.42 -13.11
C LYS A 146 -13.43 -12.65 -12.21
N ARG A 147 -13.21 -12.49 -10.90
CA ARG A 147 -13.39 -13.59 -9.93
C ARG A 147 -14.79 -14.20 -9.99
N LYS A 148 -15.83 -13.36 -10.06
CA LYS A 148 -17.23 -13.85 -10.16
C LYS A 148 -17.49 -14.63 -11.44
N ILE A 149 -16.87 -14.24 -12.55
CA ILE A 149 -16.98 -14.99 -13.82
C ILE A 149 -16.29 -16.35 -13.70
N ASP A 150 -15.10 -16.41 -13.14
CA ASP A 150 -14.33 -17.63 -12.96
C ASP A 150 -15.11 -18.63 -12.07
N GLU A 151 -15.68 -18.18 -10.94
CA GLU A 151 -16.52 -18.99 -10.04
C GLU A 151 -17.80 -19.54 -10.73
N LEU A 152 -18.34 -18.82 -11.72
CA LEU A 152 -19.52 -19.28 -12.47
C LEU A 152 -19.16 -20.28 -13.58
N SER A 153 -17.94 -20.23 -14.09
CA SER A 153 -17.46 -21.12 -15.16
C SER A 153 -17.03 -22.49 -14.64
N GLU A 154 -16.75 -22.63 -13.35
CA GLU A 154 -16.36 -23.87 -12.69
C GLU A 154 -17.55 -24.73 -12.19
N LYS A 155 -18.79 -24.25 -12.35
CA LYS A 155 -20.05 -24.94 -12.00
C LYS A 155 -20.74 -25.55 -13.21
#